data_b2a997b5f76d2c6a05ca2ea3454ca8a1
#
_entry.id   b2a997b5f76d2c6a05ca2ea3454ca8a1
#
_cell.length_a   1.000
_cell.length_b   1.000
_cell.length_c   1.000
_cell.angle_alpha   90.00
_cell.angle_beta   90.00
_cell.angle_gamma   90.00
#
_symmetry.space_group_name_H-M   'P 1'
#
loop_
_entity.id
_entity.type
_entity.pdbx_description
1 polymer ?
#
loop_
_entity_poly.entity_id
_entity_poly.type
_entity_poly.pdbx_seq_one_letter_code
_entity_poly.pdbx_strand_id
1 'polypeptide(L)'
;MSLPANINISQARLPATYEQAKAALSNCARIDECKDWADKAAALASYAKQADDDEMMKMAVRVRDRAIRRAGELLKQVEPQPGKRTDVEPSGGAPTRLKAARDAGMSRDQMHTALRVANVPEADFERRVESRNPPTVSKLAEQGKKAAPRPAIDLKGRDPAEFNRAMHYVGEWESVARTLTGLGHDAALPILNPSEAARLRAAIASIDAITDRIITRI
;
A
#
# COMPACT_ATOMS: atom_id res chain seq x y z
N MET A 1 30.77 22.76 -7.97
CA MET A 1 29.86 21.64 -7.61
C MET A 1 30.58 20.83 -6.55
N SER A 2 30.18 20.97 -5.30
CA SER A 2 30.80 20.29 -4.17
C SER A 2 30.23 18.87 -4.09
N LEU A 3 31.09 17.86 -4.09
CA LEU A 3 30.75 16.48 -3.81
C LEU A 3 30.20 16.37 -2.37
N PRO A 4 29.16 15.58 -2.11
CA PRO A 4 28.69 15.36 -0.76
C PRO A 4 29.77 14.65 0.05
N ALA A 5 30.16 15.24 1.17
CA ALA A 5 31.19 14.76 2.06
C ALA A 5 30.78 13.44 2.72
N ASN A 6 31.74 12.49 2.76
CA ASN A 6 31.81 11.32 3.64
C ASN A 6 30.64 10.33 3.61
N ILE A 7 30.57 9.56 2.53
CA ILE A 7 30.12 8.16 2.66
C ILE A 7 31.27 7.39 3.29
N ASN A 8 31.11 7.04 4.56
CA ASN A 8 32.11 6.24 5.28
C ASN A 8 32.06 4.78 4.79
N ILE A 9 32.72 4.52 3.67
CA ILE A 9 32.77 3.20 2.99
C ILE A 9 33.42 2.13 3.88
N SER A 10 34.20 2.55 4.89
CA SER A 10 34.96 1.64 5.76
C SER A 10 34.10 0.83 6.74
N GLN A 11 32.84 1.21 7.00
CA GLN A 11 31.93 0.45 7.86
C GLN A 11 30.93 -0.44 7.09
N ALA A 12 30.84 -0.31 5.78
CA ALA A 12 30.04 -1.20 4.95
C ALA A 12 30.86 -2.46 4.64
N ARG A 13 30.91 -3.43 5.56
CA ARG A 13 31.36 -4.78 5.24
C ARG A 13 30.36 -5.39 4.28
N LEU A 14 30.51 -5.12 2.98
CA LEU A 14 29.85 -5.91 1.96
C LEU A 14 30.45 -7.33 2.04
N PRO A 15 29.60 -8.37 2.09
CA PRO A 15 30.10 -9.73 2.04
C PRO A 15 30.98 -9.91 0.79
N ALA A 16 32.05 -10.65 0.94
CA ALA A 16 32.99 -10.86 -0.15
C ALA A 16 32.38 -11.61 -1.35
N THR A 17 31.25 -12.28 -1.13
CA THR A 17 30.55 -13.02 -2.17
C THR A 17 29.03 -12.81 -2.10
N TYR A 18 28.35 -12.98 -3.24
CA TYR A 18 26.90 -12.95 -3.34
C TYR A 18 26.21 -13.98 -2.42
N GLU A 19 26.77 -15.18 -2.30
CA GLU A 19 26.24 -16.23 -1.44
C GLU A 19 26.27 -15.84 0.05
N GLN A 20 27.30 -15.14 0.49
CA GLN A 20 27.37 -14.62 1.86
C GLN A 20 26.31 -13.54 2.08
N ALA A 21 26.05 -12.68 1.10
CA ALA A 21 24.98 -11.69 1.16
C ALA A 21 23.60 -12.35 1.25
N LYS A 22 23.38 -13.37 0.44
CA LYS A 22 22.13 -14.17 0.43
C LYS A 22 21.92 -14.84 1.79
N ALA A 23 22.92 -15.48 2.36
CA ALA A 23 22.84 -16.11 3.67
C ALA A 23 22.61 -15.08 4.80
N ALA A 24 23.31 -13.94 4.77
CA ALA A 24 23.12 -12.87 5.75
C ALA A 24 21.70 -12.32 5.74
N LEU A 25 21.13 -12.08 4.54
CA LEU A 25 19.77 -11.59 4.38
C LEU A 25 18.72 -12.61 4.84
N SER A 26 18.91 -13.90 4.59
CA SER A 26 18.02 -14.96 5.08
C SER A 26 17.93 -14.97 6.60
N ASN A 27 19.03 -14.70 7.29
CA ASN A 27 19.12 -14.68 8.74
C ASN A 27 18.82 -13.30 9.35
N CYS A 28 18.61 -12.25 8.53
CA CYS A 28 18.31 -10.91 9.00
C CYS A 28 16.98 -10.90 9.76
N ALA A 29 16.99 -10.42 11.01
CA ALA A 29 15.83 -10.37 11.89
C ALA A 29 15.27 -8.95 12.09
N ARG A 30 15.89 -7.93 11.50
CA ARG A 30 15.56 -6.53 11.68
C ARG A 30 15.18 -5.84 10.38
N ILE A 31 14.11 -5.06 10.40
CA ILE A 31 13.59 -4.37 9.20
C ILE A 31 14.54 -3.25 8.77
N ASP A 32 15.10 -2.49 9.72
CA ASP A 32 16.07 -1.41 9.46
C ASP A 32 17.34 -1.94 8.80
N GLU A 33 17.85 -3.08 9.25
CA GLU A 33 19.00 -3.75 8.64
C GLU A 33 18.71 -4.18 7.20
N CYS A 34 17.53 -4.78 6.95
CA CYS A 34 17.12 -5.12 5.58
C CYS A 34 16.99 -3.88 4.69
N LYS A 35 16.50 -2.76 5.24
CA LYS A 35 16.43 -1.48 4.53
C LYS A 35 17.84 -0.98 4.16
N ASP A 36 18.77 -1.01 5.09
CA ASP A 36 20.17 -0.60 4.86
C ASP A 36 20.83 -1.46 3.77
N TRP A 37 20.59 -2.76 3.76
CA TRP A 37 21.03 -3.66 2.70
C TRP A 37 20.46 -3.26 1.34
N ALA A 38 19.16 -2.94 1.28
CA ALA A 38 18.49 -2.54 0.04
C ALA A 38 19.07 -1.23 -0.50
N ASP A 39 19.33 -0.25 0.36
CA ASP A 39 19.87 1.06 -0.02
C ASP A 39 21.34 0.94 -0.50
N LYS A 40 22.18 0.19 0.22
CA LYS A 40 23.57 -0.07 -0.18
C LYS A 40 23.63 -0.81 -1.51
N ALA A 41 22.79 -1.81 -1.70
CA ALA A 41 22.71 -2.54 -2.95
C ALA A 41 22.18 -1.66 -4.11
N ALA A 42 21.25 -0.74 -3.87
CA ALA A 42 20.80 0.22 -4.86
C ALA A 42 21.92 1.19 -5.27
N ALA A 43 22.70 1.68 -4.31
CA ALA A 43 23.85 2.54 -4.58
C ALA A 43 24.92 1.80 -5.38
N LEU A 44 25.21 0.54 -5.02
CA LEU A 44 26.16 -0.31 -5.74
C LEU A 44 25.72 -0.59 -7.18
N ALA A 45 24.42 -0.87 -7.40
CA ALA A 45 23.86 -1.07 -8.74
C ALA A 45 24.01 0.19 -9.61
N SER A 46 23.80 1.38 -9.01
CA SER A 46 23.96 2.67 -9.70
C SER A 46 25.44 2.90 -10.09
N TYR A 47 26.36 2.61 -9.18
CA TYR A 47 27.79 2.73 -9.44
C TYR A 47 28.25 1.75 -10.55
N ALA A 48 27.85 0.48 -10.43
CA ALA A 48 28.20 -0.55 -11.42
C ALA A 48 27.67 -0.18 -12.83
N LYS A 49 26.48 0.40 -12.91
CA LYS A 49 25.93 0.91 -14.17
C LYS A 49 26.77 2.03 -14.77
N GLN A 50 27.30 2.95 -13.95
CA GLN A 50 28.20 4.03 -14.42
C GLN A 50 29.56 3.50 -14.86
N ALA A 51 30.02 2.40 -14.27
CA ALA A 51 31.26 1.73 -14.59
C ALA A 51 31.14 0.70 -15.73
N ASP A 52 29.95 0.55 -16.32
CA ASP A 52 29.64 -0.44 -17.36
C ASP A 52 29.89 -1.90 -16.91
N ASP A 53 29.78 -2.15 -15.59
CA ASP A 53 29.95 -3.48 -14.99
C ASP A 53 28.59 -4.16 -14.81
N ASP A 54 28.16 -4.87 -15.85
CA ASP A 54 26.89 -5.57 -15.90
C ASP A 54 26.76 -6.67 -14.83
N GLU A 55 27.83 -7.38 -14.52
CA GLU A 55 27.79 -8.49 -13.56
C GLU A 55 27.63 -7.98 -12.14
N MET A 56 28.38 -6.95 -11.76
CA MET A 56 28.23 -6.28 -10.47
C MET A 56 26.83 -5.65 -10.34
N MET A 57 26.33 -5.01 -11.41
CA MET A 57 25.00 -4.43 -11.43
C MET A 57 23.92 -5.48 -11.16
N LYS A 58 23.95 -6.62 -11.85
CA LYS A 58 23.00 -7.72 -11.67
C LYS A 58 23.07 -8.30 -10.27
N MET A 59 24.27 -8.50 -9.74
CA MET A 59 24.49 -8.98 -8.37
C MET A 59 23.88 -8.02 -7.34
N ALA A 60 24.13 -6.72 -7.48
CA ALA A 60 23.57 -5.70 -6.61
C ALA A 60 22.05 -5.65 -6.67
N VAL A 61 21.43 -5.79 -7.86
CA VAL A 61 19.98 -5.88 -8.03
C VAL A 61 19.41 -7.10 -7.28
N ARG A 62 20.05 -8.27 -7.42
CA ARG A 62 19.62 -9.49 -6.71
C ARG A 62 19.67 -9.32 -5.19
N VAL A 63 20.74 -8.73 -4.65
CA VAL A 63 20.86 -8.44 -3.21
C VAL A 63 19.77 -7.49 -2.75
N ARG A 64 19.51 -6.42 -3.50
CA ARG A 64 18.45 -5.45 -3.22
C ARG A 64 17.06 -6.11 -3.18
N ASP A 65 16.73 -6.94 -4.15
CA ASP A 65 15.44 -7.60 -4.25
C ASP A 65 15.20 -8.55 -3.07
N ARG A 66 16.25 -9.28 -2.64
CA ARG A 66 16.21 -10.14 -1.45
C ARG A 66 16.03 -9.34 -0.16
N ALA A 67 16.73 -8.23 -0.02
CA ALA A 67 16.61 -7.34 1.13
C ALA A 67 15.19 -6.78 1.26
N ILE A 68 14.61 -6.32 0.15
CA ILE A 68 13.23 -5.82 0.11
C ILE A 68 12.23 -6.93 0.45
N ARG A 69 12.42 -8.16 -0.11
CA ARG A 69 11.58 -9.30 0.23
C ARG A 69 11.64 -9.60 1.73
N ARG A 70 12.85 -9.70 2.30
CA ARG A 70 13.05 -10.00 3.71
C ARG A 70 12.41 -8.94 4.63
N ALA A 71 12.57 -7.66 4.32
CA ALA A 71 11.86 -6.58 5.02
C ALA A 71 10.34 -6.78 5.00
N GLY A 72 9.79 -7.17 3.85
CA GLY A 72 8.37 -7.48 3.70
C GLY A 72 7.91 -8.70 4.52
N GLU A 73 8.72 -9.75 4.61
CA GLU A 73 8.45 -10.93 5.44
C GLU A 73 8.43 -10.58 6.92
N LEU A 74 9.39 -9.78 7.39
CA LEU A 74 9.41 -9.27 8.76
C LEU A 74 8.21 -8.37 9.06
N LEU A 75 7.83 -7.49 8.13
CA LEU A 75 6.63 -6.67 8.25
C LEU A 75 5.34 -7.49 8.30
N LYS A 76 5.27 -8.66 7.66
CA LYS A 76 4.10 -9.56 7.76
C LYS A 76 3.93 -10.14 9.16
N GLN A 77 5.02 -10.32 9.91
CA GLN A 77 4.99 -10.82 11.28
C GLN A 77 4.40 -9.79 12.26
N VAL A 78 4.42 -8.50 11.88
CA VAL A 78 3.73 -7.45 12.64
C VAL A 78 2.24 -7.54 12.32
N GLU A 79 1.40 -7.72 13.34
CA GLU A 79 -0.04 -7.89 13.15
C GLU A 79 -0.68 -6.69 12.43
N PRO A 80 -1.50 -6.94 11.40
CA PRO A 80 -2.31 -5.89 10.81
C PRO A 80 -3.38 -5.49 11.82
N GLN A 81 -3.54 -4.21 12.10
CA GLN A 81 -4.71 -3.73 12.84
C GLN A 81 -5.87 -3.50 11.85
N PRO A 82 -6.85 -4.41 11.75
CA PRO A 82 -7.99 -4.22 10.87
C PRO A 82 -8.90 -3.12 11.43
N GLY A 83 -9.27 -2.17 10.58
CA GLY A 83 -10.38 -1.25 10.85
C GLY A 83 -10.11 -0.05 11.75
N LYS A 84 -8.89 0.20 12.21
CA LYS A 84 -8.58 1.46 12.92
C LYS A 84 -8.22 2.58 11.95
N ARG A 85 -8.88 3.71 12.11
CA ARG A 85 -8.54 4.96 11.44
C ARG A 85 -7.07 5.27 11.69
N THR A 86 -6.35 5.65 10.63
CA THR A 86 -4.89 5.94 10.68
C THR A 86 -4.56 7.25 11.40
N ASP A 87 -5.58 7.99 11.81
CA ASP A 87 -5.51 9.29 12.50
C ASP A 87 -5.64 9.19 14.03
N VAL A 88 -5.84 7.98 14.58
CA VAL A 88 -5.91 7.78 16.05
C VAL A 88 -4.70 6.98 16.51
N GLU A 89 -3.84 7.61 17.31
CA GLU A 89 -2.73 6.94 18.01
C GLU A 89 -3.29 5.79 18.88
N PRO A 90 -2.73 4.57 18.76
CA PRO A 90 -3.17 3.47 19.60
C PRO A 90 -2.72 3.72 21.04
N SER A 91 -3.64 3.97 21.93
CA SER A 91 -3.35 3.96 23.38
C SER A 91 -2.94 2.53 23.77
N GLY A 92 -1.62 2.29 23.93
CA GLY A 92 -1.10 1.09 24.60
C GLY A 92 -1.12 -0.23 23.81
N GLY A 93 -1.14 -0.21 22.48
CA GLY A 93 -1.13 -1.42 21.65
C GLY A 93 0.23 -1.73 21.01
N ALA A 94 0.39 -2.98 20.52
CA ALA A 94 1.54 -3.42 19.74
C ALA A 94 1.82 -2.48 18.54
N PRO A 95 3.08 -2.30 18.14
CA PRO A 95 3.42 -1.38 17.04
C PRO A 95 2.70 -1.80 15.75
N THR A 96 2.10 -0.82 15.07
CA THR A 96 1.49 -1.07 13.76
C THR A 96 2.57 -1.32 12.70
N ARG A 97 2.22 -2.01 11.62
CA ARG A 97 3.14 -2.19 10.45
C ARG A 97 3.69 -0.86 9.96
N LEU A 98 2.86 0.17 9.92
CA LEU A 98 3.27 1.51 9.49
C LEU A 98 4.29 2.13 10.46
N LYS A 99 4.07 1.96 11.77
CA LYS A 99 5.02 2.42 12.79
C LYS A 99 6.34 1.65 12.67
N ALA A 100 6.30 0.31 12.61
CA ALA A 100 7.50 -0.52 12.46
C ALA A 100 8.30 -0.16 11.20
N ALA A 101 7.62 0.09 10.06
CA ALA A 101 8.27 0.52 8.84
C ALA A 101 8.90 1.91 8.98
N ARG A 102 8.20 2.86 9.60
CA ARG A 102 8.70 4.22 9.83
C ARG A 102 9.89 4.23 10.78
N ASP A 103 9.85 3.46 11.85
CA ASP A 103 10.95 3.33 12.82
C ASP A 103 12.20 2.70 12.16
N ALA A 104 12.00 1.87 11.13
CA ALA A 104 13.06 1.32 10.29
C ALA A 104 13.48 2.26 9.12
N GLY A 105 13.01 3.50 9.08
CA GLY A 105 13.34 4.48 8.04
C GLY A 105 12.70 4.22 6.67
N MET A 106 11.62 3.40 6.61
CA MET A 106 10.90 3.13 5.37
C MET A 106 9.74 4.11 5.18
N SER A 107 9.54 4.57 3.95
CA SER A 107 8.31 5.27 3.58
C SER A 107 7.12 4.29 3.52
N ARG A 108 5.89 4.83 3.53
CA ARG A 108 4.67 4.04 3.35
C ARG A 108 4.68 3.24 2.03
N ASP A 109 5.16 3.85 0.95
CA ASP A 109 5.21 3.19 -0.36
C ASP A 109 6.27 2.08 -0.40
N GLN A 110 7.42 2.29 0.26
CA GLN A 110 8.44 1.24 0.43
C GLN A 110 7.89 0.07 1.24
N MET A 111 7.16 0.32 2.32
CA MET A 111 6.47 -0.70 3.11
C MET A 111 5.50 -1.52 2.24
N HIS A 112 4.61 -0.85 1.48
CA HIS A 112 3.67 -1.56 0.61
C HIS A 112 4.38 -2.35 -0.49
N THR A 113 5.45 -1.82 -1.04
CA THR A 113 6.27 -2.51 -2.05
C THR A 113 6.91 -3.76 -1.46
N ALA A 114 7.51 -3.67 -0.28
CA ALA A 114 8.12 -4.81 0.42
C ALA A 114 7.09 -5.91 0.74
N LEU A 115 5.92 -5.54 1.26
CA LEU A 115 4.83 -6.48 1.52
C LEU A 115 4.35 -7.19 0.24
N ARG A 116 4.26 -6.48 -0.88
CA ARG A 116 3.88 -7.07 -2.18
C ARG A 116 4.96 -8.04 -2.67
N VAL A 117 6.23 -7.65 -2.63
CA VAL A 117 7.35 -8.53 -3.02
C VAL A 117 7.37 -9.80 -2.17
N ALA A 118 7.12 -9.69 -0.86
CA ALA A 118 7.03 -10.83 0.04
C ALA A 118 5.81 -11.74 -0.21
N ASN A 119 4.83 -11.33 -1.03
CA ASN A 119 3.70 -12.18 -1.46
C ASN A 119 4.05 -13.07 -2.66
N VAL A 120 5.16 -12.80 -3.36
CA VAL A 120 5.61 -13.66 -4.45
C VAL A 120 6.00 -15.03 -3.88
N PRO A 121 5.47 -16.16 -4.42
CA PRO A 121 5.89 -17.48 -3.98
C PRO A 121 7.41 -17.64 -4.07
N GLU A 122 8.02 -18.29 -3.08
CA GLU A 122 9.47 -18.38 -2.94
C GLU A 122 10.14 -18.95 -4.20
N ALA A 123 9.63 -20.06 -4.71
CA ALA A 123 10.17 -20.71 -5.90
C ALA A 123 10.15 -19.78 -7.14
N ASP A 124 9.08 -18.97 -7.29
CA ASP A 124 8.96 -18.02 -8.39
C ASP A 124 9.90 -16.82 -8.20
N PHE A 125 10.04 -16.36 -6.97
CA PHE A 125 10.97 -15.28 -6.62
C PHE A 125 12.41 -15.71 -6.92
N GLU A 126 12.86 -16.85 -6.40
CA GLU A 126 14.21 -17.37 -6.61
C GLU A 126 14.51 -17.55 -8.10
N ARG A 127 13.62 -18.23 -8.84
CA ARG A 127 13.80 -18.44 -10.28
C ARG A 127 13.97 -17.13 -11.05
N ARG A 128 13.23 -16.08 -10.66
CA ARG A 128 13.28 -14.79 -11.36
C ARG A 128 14.50 -13.96 -10.96
N VAL A 129 14.82 -13.90 -9.68
CA VAL A 129 15.97 -13.12 -9.18
C VAL A 129 17.28 -13.71 -9.69
N GLU A 130 17.38 -15.05 -9.77
CA GLU A 130 18.55 -15.74 -10.30
C GLU A 130 18.61 -15.79 -11.84
N SER A 131 17.59 -15.30 -12.53
CA SER A 131 17.61 -15.25 -13.99
C SER A 131 18.76 -14.39 -14.54
N ARG A 132 19.09 -14.61 -15.82
CA ARG A 132 20.10 -13.80 -16.53
C ARG A 132 19.81 -12.29 -16.47
N ASN A 133 18.53 -11.92 -16.44
CA ASN A 133 18.04 -10.55 -16.35
C ASN A 133 17.12 -10.43 -15.12
N PRO A 134 17.65 -10.10 -13.94
CA PRO A 134 16.84 -9.93 -12.73
C PRO A 134 15.72 -8.92 -12.95
N PRO A 135 14.51 -9.16 -12.45
CA PRO A 135 13.38 -8.24 -12.60
C PRO A 135 13.62 -6.97 -11.78
N THR A 136 12.92 -5.91 -12.12
CA THR A 136 12.86 -4.73 -11.26
C THR A 136 11.95 -5.00 -10.05
N VAL A 137 12.20 -4.30 -8.93
CA VAL A 137 11.33 -4.35 -7.73
C VAL A 137 9.86 -4.11 -8.07
N SER A 138 9.58 -3.18 -9.00
CA SER A 138 8.20 -2.89 -9.44
C SER A 138 7.54 -4.10 -10.09
N LYS A 139 8.26 -4.85 -10.93
CA LYS A 139 7.74 -6.08 -11.56
C LYS A 139 7.48 -7.19 -10.52
N LEU A 140 8.35 -7.32 -9.52
CA LEU A 140 8.13 -8.25 -8.41
C LEU A 140 6.93 -7.85 -7.56
N ALA A 141 6.77 -6.56 -7.25
CA ALA A 141 5.63 -6.05 -6.51
C ALA A 141 4.30 -6.26 -7.25
N GLU A 142 4.27 -6.06 -8.58
CA GLU A 142 3.08 -6.35 -9.40
C GLU A 142 2.73 -7.85 -9.39
N GLN A 143 3.73 -8.73 -9.46
CA GLN A 143 3.51 -10.16 -9.33
C GLN A 143 2.93 -10.52 -7.97
N GLY A 144 3.50 -9.98 -6.89
CA GLY A 144 3.01 -10.23 -5.52
C GLY A 144 1.63 -9.64 -5.25
N LYS A 145 1.24 -8.55 -5.94
CA LYS A 145 -0.12 -8.03 -5.91
C LYS A 145 -1.12 -9.01 -6.53
N LYS A 146 -0.74 -9.70 -7.61
CA LYS A 146 -1.58 -10.73 -8.25
C LYS A 146 -1.64 -12.02 -7.43
N ALA A 147 -0.54 -12.38 -6.75
CA ALA A 147 -0.46 -13.57 -5.92
C ALA A 147 -1.17 -13.42 -4.56
N ALA A 148 -1.42 -12.20 -4.10
CA ALA A 148 -2.15 -11.97 -2.86
C ALA A 148 -3.60 -12.48 -3.00
N PRO A 149 -4.11 -13.29 -2.06
CA PRO A 149 -5.48 -13.71 -2.08
C PRO A 149 -6.38 -12.46 -2.03
N ARG A 150 -7.27 -12.33 -3.01
CA ARG A 150 -8.33 -11.33 -2.95
C ARG A 150 -9.30 -11.74 -1.86
N PRO A 151 -9.74 -10.83 -0.97
CA PRO A 151 -10.78 -11.16 -0.03
C PRO A 151 -11.99 -11.65 -0.83
N ALA A 152 -12.43 -12.88 -0.53
CA ALA A 152 -13.65 -13.40 -1.10
C ALA A 152 -14.82 -12.58 -0.54
N ILE A 153 -15.43 -11.75 -1.39
CA ILE A 153 -16.68 -11.09 -1.05
C ILE A 153 -17.76 -12.15 -1.25
N ASP A 154 -18.49 -12.46 -0.20
CA ASP A 154 -19.64 -13.34 -0.30
C ASP A 154 -20.75 -12.60 -1.09
N LEU A 155 -20.92 -12.98 -2.33
CA LEU A 155 -21.92 -12.41 -3.22
C LEU A 155 -23.32 -12.99 -2.98
N LYS A 156 -23.46 -13.93 -2.04
CA LYS A 156 -24.72 -14.64 -1.72
C LYS A 156 -25.42 -15.20 -2.97
N GLY A 157 -24.62 -15.77 -3.87
CA GLY A 157 -25.11 -16.37 -5.12
C GLY A 157 -25.47 -15.38 -6.23
N ARG A 158 -25.27 -14.08 -6.05
CA ARG A 158 -25.55 -13.06 -7.08
C ARG A 158 -24.39 -12.95 -8.09
N ASP A 159 -24.75 -12.58 -9.32
CA ASP A 159 -23.75 -12.20 -10.33
C ASP A 159 -22.90 -11.00 -9.86
N PRO A 160 -21.58 -11.01 -10.08
CA PRO A 160 -20.71 -9.93 -9.65
C PRO A 160 -21.07 -8.54 -10.20
N ALA A 161 -21.56 -8.47 -11.44
CA ALA A 161 -21.96 -7.19 -12.04
C ALA A 161 -23.26 -6.66 -11.43
N GLU A 162 -24.20 -7.56 -11.12
CA GLU A 162 -25.44 -7.20 -10.42
C GLU A 162 -25.18 -6.77 -8.98
N PHE A 163 -24.29 -7.49 -8.29
CA PHE A 163 -23.86 -7.10 -6.95
C PHE A 163 -23.24 -5.70 -6.94
N ASN A 164 -22.30 -5.43 -7.84
CA ASN A 164 -21.66 -4.14 -7.93
C ASN A 164 -22.65 -3.00 -8.24
N ARG A 165 -23.60 -3.24 -9.16
CA ARG A 165 -24.67 -2.25 -9.45
C ARG A 165 -25.53 -1.96 -8.24
N ALA A 166 -25.95 -3.00 -7.52
CA ALA A 166 -26.74 -2.85 -6.31
C ALA A 166 -25.99 -2.07 -5.22
N MET A 167 -24.73 -2.42 -4.98
CA MET A 167 -23.89 -1.75 -3.98
C MET A 167 -23.58 -0.29 -4.35
N HIS A 168 -23.36 -0.01 -5.64
CA HIS A 168 -23.22 1.37 -6.12
C HIS A 168 -24.50 2.17 -5.86
N TYR A 169 -25.66 1.62 -6.21
CA TYR A 169 -26.94 2.29 -6.02
C TYR A 169 -27.23 2.59 -4.54
N VAL A 170 -26.99 1.62 -3.65
CA VAL A 170 -27.12 1.82 -2.20
C VAL A 170 -26.15 2.89 -1.70
N GLY A 171 -24.89 2.84 -2.15
CA GLY A 171 -23.86 3.80 -1.76
C GLY A 171 -24.18 5.24 -2.17
N GLU A 172 -24.81 5.45 -3.33
CA GLU A 172 -25.28 6.77 -3.77
C GLU A 172 -26.39 7.31 -2.83
N TRP A 173 -27.35 6.47 -2.46
CA TRP A 173 -28.41 6.87 -1.51
C TRP A 173 -27.84 7.20 -0.13
N GLU A 174 -26.90 6.40 0.37
CA GLU A 174 -26.20 6.70 1.63
C GLU A 174 -25.42 8.01 1.54
N SER A 175 -24.84 8.32 0.37
CA SER A 175 -24.12 9.58 0.14
C SER A 175 -25.07 10.77 0.15
N VAL A 176 -26.22 10.67 -0.51
CA VAL A 176 -27.27 11.70 -0.49
C VAL A 176 -27.77 11.94 0.94
N ALA A 177 -28.05 10.87 1.70
CA ALA A 177 -28.48 10.98 3.09
C ALA A 177 -27.42 11.70 3.96
N ARG A 178 -26.13 11.36 3.83
CA ARG A 178 -25.06 12.08 4.54
C ARG A 178 -24.99 13.55 4.15
N THR A 179 -25.12 13.85 2.86
CA THR A 179 -25.10 15.23 2.37
C THR A 179 -26.24 16.04 2.96
N LEU A 180 -27.47 15.51 2.94
CA LEU A 180 -28.64 16.16 3.49
C LEU A 180 -28.52 16.38 5.00
N THR A 181 -28.03 15.38 5.74
CA THR A 181 -27.78 15.50 7.19
C THR A 181 -26.72 16.55 7.52
N GLY A 182 -25.72 16.73 6.64
CA GLY A 182 -24.64 17.71 6.81
C GLY A 182 -25.02 19.15 6.44
N LEU A 183 -26.19 19.39 5.84
CA LEU A 183 -26.66 20.74 5.56
C LEU A 183 -27.05 21.44 6.87
N GLY A 184 -26.53 22.64 7.09
CA GLY A 184 -26.83 23.45 8.29
C GLY A 184 -28.24 24.01 8.29
N HIS A 185 -29.26 23.15 8.41
CA HIS A 185 -30.71 23.50 8.30
C HIS A 185 -31.07 24.62 9.25
N ASP A 186 -30.65 24.54 10.53
CA ASP A 186 -31.01 25.53 11.56
C ASP A 186 -30.47 26.93 11.25
N ALA A 187 -29.33 27.00 10.57
CA ALA A 187 -28.73 28.27 10.17
C ALA A 187 -29.31 28.83 8.87
N ALA A 188 -29.69 27.96 7.93
CA ALA A 188 -30.13 28.35 6.60
C ALA A 188 -31.65 28.68 6.53
N LEU A 189 -32.53 27.89 7.18
CA LEU A 189 -33.96 28.05 7.08
C LEU A 189 -34.48 29.44 7.51
N PRO A 190 -34.00 30.05 8.60
CA PRO A 190 -34.50 31.36 9.05
C PRO A 190 -34.22 32.53 8.12
N ILE A 191 -33.22 32.39 7.24
CA ILE A 191 -32.75 33.49 6.37
C ILE A 191 -33.32 33.42 4.94
N LEU A 192 -34.11 32.36 4.63
CA LEU A 192 -34.71 32.21 3.30
C LEU A 192 -35.79 33.23 3.04
N ASN A 193 -35.72 33.88 1.89
CA ASN A 193 -36.82 34.71 1.39
C ASN A 193 -37.97 33.83 0.85
N PRO A 194 -39.18 34.37 0.61
CA PRO A 194 -40.34 33.61 0.15
C PRO A 194 -40.11 32.82 -1.13
N SER A 195 -39.37 33.37 -2.09
CA SER A 195 -39.06 32.72 -3.36
C SER A 195 -38.09 31.55 -3.17
N GLU A 196 -37.07 31.71 -2.34
CA GLU A 196 -36.11 30.64 -2.00
C GLU A 196 -36.81 29.51 -1.22
N ALA A 197 -37.65 29.85 -0.28
CA ALA A 197 -38.46 28.87 0.47
C ALA A 197 -39.40 28.08 -0.45
N ALA A 198 -39.99 28.74 -1.46
CA ALA A 198 -40.82 28.05 -2.45
C ALA A 198 -40.03 27.05 -3.30
N ARG A 199 -38.80 27.45 -3.74
CA ARG A 199 -37.88 26.57 -4.49
C ARG A 199 -37.44 25.38 -3.65
N LEU A 200 -37.12 25.62 -2.38
CA LEU A 200 -36.73 24.53 -1.46
C LEU A 200 -37.85 23.53 -1.27
N ARG A 201 -39.10 24.00 -1.04
CA ARG A 201 -40.28 23.11 -0.92
C ARG A 201 -40.46 22.27 -2.19
N ALA A 202 -40.34 22.86 -3.38
CA ALA A 202 -40.44 22.13 -4.64
C ALA A 202 -39.36 21.05 -4.79
N ALA A 203 -38.13 21.35 -4.38
CA ALA A 203 -37.02 20.37 -4.38
C ALA A 203 -37.30 19.22 -3.42
N ILE A 204 -37.72 19.50 -2.19
CA ILE A 204 -38.10 18.48 -1.19
C ILE A 204 -39.22 17.61 -1.73
N ALA A 205 -40.28 18.19 -2.24
CA ALA A 205 -41.42 17.43 -2.81
C ALA A 205 -40.98 16.50 -3.97
N SER A 206 -40.00 16.93 -4.77
CA SER A 206 -39.44 16.10 -5.82
C SER A 206 -38.65 14.91 -5.26
N ILE A 207 -37.89 15.12 -4.18
CA ILE A 207 -37.13 14.04 -3.48
C ILE A 207 -38.13 13.05 -2.85
N ASP A 208 -39.17 13.54 -2.15
CA ASP A 208 -40.21 12.71 -1.53
C ASP A 208 -40.89 11.81 -2.57
N ALA A 209 -41.30 12.37 -3.73
CA ALA A 209 -41.91 11.57 -4.81
C ALA A 209 -40.94 10.48 -5.37
N ILE A 210 -39.62 10.68 -5.35
CA ILE A 210 -38.64 9.67 -5.76
C ILE A 210 -38.52 8.60 -4.67
N THR A 211 -38.39 9.02 -3.41
CA THR A 211 -38.21 8.10 -2.26
C THR A 211 -39.45 7.21 -2.08
N ASP A 212 -40.65 7.75 -2.16
CA ASP A 212 -41.90 6.98 -2.09
C ASP A 212 -41.99 5.91 -3.17
N ARG A 213 -41.57 6.26 -4.40
CA ARG A 213 -41.54 5.32 -5.52
C ARG A 213 -40.54 4.19 -5.33
N ILE A 214 -39.45 4.45 -4.64
CA ILE A 214 -38.42 3.44 -4.34
C ILE A 214 -38.91 2.55 -3.20
N ILE A 215 -39.36 3.14 -2.09
CA ILE A 215 -39.85 2.43 -0.90
C ILE A 215 -40.97 1.45 -1.24
N THR A 216 -41.90 1.83 -2.17
CA THR A 216 -42.95 0.94 -2.61
C THR A 216 -42.53 -0.26 -3.44
N ARG A 217 -41.23 -0.31 -3.87
CA ARG A 217 -40.70 -1.38 -4.73
C ARG A 217 -39.73 -2.30 -4.02
N ILE A 218 -39.29 -1.96 -2.83
CA ILE A 218 -38.39 -2.76 -1.99
C ILE A 218 -39.12 -3.35 -0.80
#